data_854049c5fec8821acb8557ff2491c8b0
#
_entry.id   854049c5fec8821acb8557ff2491c8b0
#
_cell.length_a   1.000
_cell.length_b   1.000
_cell.length_c   1.000
_cell.angle_alpha   90.00
_cell.angle_beta   90.00
_cell.angle_gamma   90.00
#
_symmetry.space_group_name_H-M   'P 1'
#
loop_
_entity.id
_entity.type
_entity.pdbx_description
1 polymer ?
#
loop_
_entity_poly.entity_id
_entity_poly.type
_entity_poly.pdbx_seq_one_letter_code
_entity_poly.pdbx_strand_id
1 'polypeptide(L)'
;MALFTFKLPDIGEGISEAEIVGWHVAVGDRVEEDQPIADMMTDKATVEMESPVAGVVVRLAGEPGDQIPIGAMLVEIEVEGEDVAAPPPPSVEVIEAEVPGEAVVDPTPSQPVRPEPVEARPERLPQAGSRREPTFSSAPIAKEEGQGFDKLSPNGPVSSVESHASPILASPAVRARAKDLGIDLAQVKASGEHVRHADLDAFLLYGEGQGYRSAGRSATRPDEQIKVIGMRRRIAENMAASKRHIPHFTYVEEIDVTALEALRAQLNDGRGDRPKLTMLPLLIVALCKALPDFPMLNARYDDEAGVVTRHGAVHLGLATQTDAGLMVPVLRDAQNRNVWQLASEIRRLADAARTGKAKSEELSGSTLTLTSLGPLGGIATTPVINRPEVAIIGPNRVIERPMFRGKEIVAAKLMNLSISCDHRVVDGFDAASFVQAVRKLLEAPAFLFVD
;
A
#
# COMPACT_ATOMS: atom_id res chain seq x y z
N MET A 1 51.21 10.62 1.46
CA MET A 1 49.77 10.22 1.52
C MET A 1 49.00 11.24 0.71
N ALA A 2 48.35 10.81 -0.34
CA ALA A 2 47.54 11.68 -1.21
C ALA A 2 46.06 11.52 -0.84
N LEU A 3 45.29 12.61 -0.87
CA LEU A 3 43.86 12.59 -0.61
C LEU A 3 43.13 12.47 -1.96
N PHE A 4 42.42 11.36 -2.16
CA PHE A 4 41.62 11.13 -3.35
C PHE A 4 40.18 11.51 -3.05
N THR A 5 39.59 12.43 -3.83
CA THR A 5 38.17 12.81 -3.69
C THR A 5 37.35 12.10 -4.75
N PHE A 6 36.58 11.10 -4.34
CA PHE A 6 35.59 10.41 -5.19
C PHE A 6 34.34 11.27 -5.28
N LYS A 7 33.98 11.64 -6.49
CA LYS A 7 32.76 12.43 -6.79
C LYS A 7 31.69 11.52 -7.32
N LEU A 8 30.45 11.83 -7.01
CA LEU A 8 29.30 11.10 -7.55
C LEU A 8 29.31 11.18 -9.08
N PRO A 9 29.51 10.05 -9.79
CA PRO A 9 29.54 10.05 -11.25
C PRO A 9 28.13 10.28 -11.81
N ASP A 10 28.03 10.55 -13.11
CA ASP A 10 26.76 10.56 -13.82
C ASP A 10 26.28 9.11 -14.00
N ILE A 11 25.17 8.79 -13.34
CA ILE A 11 24.60 7.45 -13.26
C ILE A 11 23.35 7.27 -14.14
N GLY A 12 23.09 8.20 -15.08
CA GLY A 12 22.05 8.06 -16.09
C GLY A 12 21.50 9.38 -16.62
N GLU A 13 20.92 9.35 -17.82
CA GLU A 13 20.41 10.54 -18.50
C GLU A 13 19.33 11.28 -17.67
N GLY A 14 19.56 12.57 -17.44
CA GLY A 14 18.61 13.50 -16.82
C GLY A 14 18.54 13.43 -15.29
N ILE A 15 19.52 12.82 -14.62
CA ILE A 15 19.59 12.77 -13.17
C ILE A 15 20.43 13.95 -12.69
N SER A 16 19.90 14.77 -11.77
CA SER A 16 20.62 15.91 -11.17
C SER A 16 21.19 15.61 -9.79
N GLU A 17 20.59 14.66 -9.08
CA GLU A 17 20.92 14.31 -7.70
C GLU A 17 20.56 12.86 -7.38
N ALA A 18 21.24 12.23 -6.42
CA ALA A 18 20.93 10.90 -5.90
C ALA A 18 20.89 10.91 -4.38
N GLU A 19 20.02 10.05 -3.80
CA GLU A 19 19.86 9.91 -2.35
C GLU A 19 20.77 8.81 -1.83
N ILE A 20 21.49 9.05 -0.73
CA ILE A 20 22.25 8.02 -0.01
C ILE A 20 21.26 7.09 0.70
N VAL A 21 21.17 5.83 0.29
CA VAL A 21 20.35 4.81 0.96
C VAL A 21 21.08 4.22 2.14
N GLY A 22 22.35 3.94 1.98
CA GLY A 22 23.19 3.40 3.04
C GLY A 22 24.67 3.48 2.71
N TRP A 23 25.50 3.50 3.75
CA TRP A 23 26.94 3.37 3.69
C TRP A 23 27.33 1.94 4.04
N HIS A 24 28.24 1.34 3.26
CA HIS A 24 28.86 0.05 3.56
C HIS A 24 30.17 0.21 4.32
N VAL A 25 30.66 1.45 4.44
CA VAL A 25 31.92 1.80 5.10
C VAL A 25 31.72 2.97 6.07
N ALA A 26 32.60 3.06 7.06
CA ALA A 26 32.65 4.15 8.03
C ALA A 26 33.96 4.94 7.89
N VAL A 27 33.96 6.16 8.43
CA VAL A 27 35.19 6.98 8.50
C VAL A 27 36.24 6.24 9.35
N GLY A 28 37.43 6.02 8.76
CA GLY A 28 38.52 5.25 9.33
C GLY A 28 38.62 3.81 8.81
N ASP A 29 37.66 3.32 8.06
CA ASP A 29 37.73 1.99 7.45
C ASP A 29 38.68 1.97 6.27
N ARG A 30 39.36 0.83 6.08
CA ARG A 30 40.18 0.58 4.91
C ARG A 30 39.32 -0.08 3.84
N VAL A 31 39.37 0.50 2.62
CA VAL A 31 38.67 0.01 1.44
C VAL A 31 39.64 -0.49 0.38
N GLU A 32 39.22 -1.49 -0.38
CA GLU A 32 39.93 -2.00 -1.55
C GLU A 32 39.33 -1.41 -2.83
N GLU A 33 40.05 -1.48 -3.94
CA GLU A 33 39.54 -1.14 -5.27
C GLU A 33 38.37 -2.06 -5.62
N ASP A 34 37.29 -1.54 -6.23
CA ASP A 34 36.02 -2.20 -6.57
C ASP A 34 35.20 -2.69 -5.34
N GLN A 35 35.58 -2.27 -4.13
CA GLN A 35 34.78 -2.59 -2.94
C GLN A 35 33.55 -1.67 -2.85
N PRO A 36 32.34 -2.22 -2.58
CA PRO A 36 31.14 -1.41 -2.35
C PRO A 36 31.30 -0.43 -1.18
N ILE A 37 31.02 0.84 -1.42
CA ILE A 37 31.12 1.91 -0.40
C ILE A 37 29.77 2.53 -0.03
N ALA A 38 28.83 2.61 -0.98
CA ALA A 38 27.51 3.19 -0.73
C ALA A 38 26.44 2.68 -1.70
N ASP A 39 25.22 2.63 -1.23
CA ASP A 39 24.03 2.48 -2.07
C ASP A 39 23.42 3.84 -2.34
N MET A 40 23.37 4.22 -3.62
CA MET A 40 22.77 5.47 -4.08
C MET A 40 21.46 5.20 -4.81
N MET A 41 20.40 5.92 -4.46
CA MET A 41 19.10 5.82 -5.13
C MET A 41 18.86 7.01 -6.03
N THR A 42 18.58 6.71 -7.29
CA THR A 42 18.13 7.69 -8.29
C THR A 42 16.59 7.62 -8.43
N ASP A 43 16.04 8.40 -9.33
CA ASP A 43 14.60 8.33 -9.66
C ASP A 43 14.20 7.01 -10.36
N LYS A 44 15.16 6.24 -10.88
CA LYS A 44 14.90 5.02 -11.67
C LYS A 44 15.38 3.73 -11.02
N ALA A 45 16.48 3.76 -10.26
CA ALA A 45 17.09 2.56 -9.68
C ALA A 45 17.97 2.89 -8.47
N THR A 46 18.26 1.86 -7.67
CA THR A 46 19.35 1.88 -6.69
C THR A 46 20.61 1.38 -7.37
N VAL A 47 21.70 2.14 -7.24
CA VAL A 47 23.00 1.84 -7.82
C VAL A 47 24.00 1.71 -6.68
N GLU A 48 24.74 0.62 -6.66
CA GLU A 48 25.82 0.37 -5.72
C GLU A 48 27.07 1.12 -6.22
N MET A 49 27.65 1.95 -5.36
CA MET A 49 28.87 2.70 -5.67
C MET A 49 30.08 1.97 -5.12
N GLU A 50 31.02 1.66 -6.02
CA GLU A 50 32.27 0.96 -5.71
C GLU A 50 33.42 1.96 -5.57
N SER A 51 34.42 1.61 -4.76
CA SER A 51 35.61 2.44 -4.57
C SER A 51 36.53 2.36 -5.78
N PRO A 52 36.93 3.47 -6.40
CA PRO A 52 37.87 3.46 -7.52
C PRO A 52 39.36 3.32 -7.10
N VAL A 53 39.61 3.34 -5.80
CA VAL A 53 40.99 3.27 -5.24
C VAL A 53 41.01 2.55 -3.90
N ALA A 54 42.11 1.88 -3.58
CA ALA A 54 42.35 1.33 -2.25
C ALA A 54 42.94 2.39 -1.31
N GLY A 55 42.43 2.48 -0.08
CA GLY A 55 42.90 3.46 0.89
C GLY A 55 42.09 3.45 2.19
N VAL A 56 42.19 4.52 2.98
CA VAL A 56 41.44 4.71 4.21
C VAL A 56 40.42 5.82 4.04
N VAL A 57 39.16 5.55 4.40
CA VAL A 57 38.07 6.55 4.31
C VAL A 57 38.27 7.63 5.34
N VAL A 58 38.44 8.89 4.87
CA VAL A 58 38.66 10.07 5.72
C VAL A 58 37.36 10.81 5.98
N ARG A 59 36.48 10.89 4.96
CA ARG A 59 35.24 11.67 5.03
C ARG A 59 34.16 11.08 4.13
N LEU A 60 32.92 11.14 4.60
CA LEU A 60 31.69 10.80 3.85
C LEU A 60 30.89 12.08 3.58
N ALA A 61 30.14 12.11 2.48
CA ALA A 61 29.41 13.31 2.02
C ALA A 61 28.21 13.69 2.89
N GLY A 62 27.58 12.71 3.56
CA GLY A 62 26.39 12.94 4.37
C GLY A 62 25.89 11.67 5.08
N GLU A 63 24.72 11.78 5.68
CA GLU A 63 24.03 10.66 6.34
C GLU A 63 23.05 9.96 5.39
N PRO A 64 22.66 8.71 5.65
CA PRO A 64 21.59 8.07 4.90
C PRO A 64 20.31 8.92 4.88
N GLY A 65 19.77 9.15 3.68
CA GLY A 65 18.64 10.03 3.40
C GLY A 65 19.01 11.42 2.87
N ASP A 66 20.30 11.78 2.81
CA ASP A 66 20.74 13.03 2.22
C ASP A 66 20.83 12.91 0.70
N GLN A 67 20.51 14.01 -0.01
CA GLN A 67 20.61 14.10 -1.47
C GLN A 67 21.95 14.73 -1.87
N ILE A 68 22.66 14.05 -2.76
CA ILE A 68 23.97 14.49 -3.26
C ILE A 68 23.83 14.82 -4.74
N PRO A 69 24.17 16.06 -5.16
CA PRO A 69 24.20 16.43 -6.57
C PRO A 69 25.24 15.63 -7.34
N ILE A 70 24.97 15.31 -8.61
CA ILE A 70 25.95 14.72 -9.52
C ILE A 70 27.19 15.62 -9.61
N GLY A 71 28.39 15.01 -9.54
CA GLY A 71 29.67 15.70 -9.53
C GLY A 71 30.11 16.27 -8.18
N ALA A 72 29.25 16.24 -7.15
CA ALA A 72 29.63 16.58 -5.79
C ALA A 72 30.52 15.50 -5.15
N MET A 73 31.29 15.85 -4.13
CA MET A 73 32.11 14.92 -3.37
C MET A 73 31.22 13.90 -2.67
N LEU A 74 31.52 12.60 -2.86
CA LEU A 74 30.84 11.48 -2.21
C LEU A 74 31.69 10.92 -1.05
N VAL A 75 32.97 10.61 -1.32
CA VAL A 75 33.90 10.04 -0.32
C VAL A 75 35.29 10.65 -0.53
N GLU A 76 36.02 10.95 0.54
CA GLU A 76 37.46 11.27 0.54
C GLU A 76 38.22 10.07 1.11
N ILE A 77 39.17 9.55 0.32
CA ILE A 77 39.99 8.36 0.64
C ILE A 77 41.46 8.78 0.68
N GLU A 78 42.17 8.47 1.75
CA GLU A 78 43.62 8.65 1.88
C GLU A 78 44.33 7.44 1.26
N VAL A 79 45.11 7.68 0.21
CA VAL A 79 45.82 6.64 -0.57
C VAL A 79 47.32 6.63 -0.19
N GLU A 80 47.88 5.46 0.03
CA GLU A 80 49.31 5.27 0.25
C GLU A 80 50.05 5.29 -1.10
N GLY A 81 50.49 6.48 -1.58
CA GLY A 81 51.26 6.63 -2.82
C GLY A 81 51.30 8.08 -3.33
N GLU A 82 52.29 8.41 -4.17
CA GLU A 82 52.41 9.74 -4.83
C GLU A 82 51.32 9.91 -5.88
N ASP A 83 50.73 11.12 -5.92
CA ASP A 83 49.78 11.69 -6.92
C ASP A 83 49.19 10.71 -7.95
N VAL A 84 48.05 10.14 -7.65
CA VAL A 84 47.23 9.44 -8.63
C VAL A 84 46.32 10.48 -9.31
N ALA A 85 46.67 10.89 -10.53
CA ALA A 85 45.82 11.66 -11.41
C ALA A 85 44.51 10.86 -11.64
N ALA A 86 43.36 11.54 -11.56
CA ALA A 86 42.04 10.94 -11.76
C ALA A 86 42.00 10.10 -13.07
N PRO A 87 41.52 8.83 -13.03
CA PRO A 87 41.32 8.08 -14.23
C PRO A 87 40.26 8.76 -15.11
N PRO A 88 40.38 8.71 -16.45
CA PRO A 88 39.39 9.26 -17.34
C PRO A 88 38.07 8.52 -17.17
N PRO A 89 36.91 9.22 -17.35
CA PRO A 89 35.60 8.56 -17.23
C PRO A 89 35.49 7.39 -18.21
N PRO A 90 34.81 6.30 -17.84
CA PRO A 90 34.64 5.16 -18.73
C PRO A 90 33.92 5.62 -20.01
N SER A 91 34.57 5.42 -21.15
CA SER A 91 33.99 5.65 -22.48
C SER A 91 32.90 4.62 -22.73
N VAL A 92 31.66 5.04 -22.69
CA VAL A 92 30.55 4.23 -23.19
C VAL A 92 30.69 4.18 -24.71
N GLU A 93 31.04 3.03 -25.28
CA GLU A 93 30.96 2.80 -26.73
C GLU A 93 29.49 2.90 -27.16
N VAL A 94 29.15 4.03 -27.77
CA VAL A 94 27.88 4.20 -28.48
C VAL A 94 27.97 3.38 -29.77
N ILE A 95 27.30 2.26 -29.81
CA ILE A 95 27.08 1.53 -31.06
C ILE A 95 26.01 2.31 -31.85
N GLU A 96 26.44 3.16 -32.76
CA GLU A 96 25.57 3.75 -33.77
C GLU A 96 25.04 2.65 -34.69
N ALA A 97 23.75 2.33 -34.55
CA ALA A 97 23.03 1.57 -35.54
C ALA A 97 22.61 2.49 -36.68
N GLU A 98 23.23 2.36 -37.83
CA GLU A 98 22.80 3.01 -39.06
C GLU A 98 21.37 2.59 -39.44
N VAL A 99 20.48 3.59 -39.53
CA VAL A 99 19.14 3.43 -40.10
C VAL A 99 19.20 3.98 -41.53
N PRO A 100 18.81 3.20 -42.57
CA PRO A 100 18.79 3.70 -43.96
C PRO A 100 17.64 4.70 -44.13
N GLY A 101 17.97 5.79 -44.85
CA GLY A 101 17.20 6.98 -45.04
C GLY A 101 15.75 6.82 -45.54
N GLU A 102 14.91 7.65 -45.02
CA GLU A 102 13.63 8.03 -45.64
C GLU A 102 13.66 9.48 -46.07
N ALA A 103 13.09 9.68 -47.28
CA ALA A 103 13.13 10.92 -48.03
C ALA A 103 12.34 12.05 -47.38
N VAL A 104 12.97 13.21 -47.35
CA VAL A 104 12.35 14.50 -46.96
C VAL A 104 11.27 14.88 -47.97
N VAL A 105 10.04 15.03 -47.51
CA VAL A 105 8.94 15.66 -48.29
C VAL A 105 8.57 16.95 -47.55
N ASP A 106 8.77 18.08 -48.26
CA ASP A 106 8.41 19.42 -47.80
C ASP A 106 6.88 19.55 -47.58
N PRO A 107 6.43 20.18 -46.50
CA PRO A 107 4.99 20.46 -46.32
C PRO A 107 4.61 21.78 -46.98
N THR A 108 3.71 21.69 -47.97
CA THR A 108 2.97 22.85 -48.53
C THR A 108 1.95 23.35 -47.51
N PRO A 109 1.78 24.65 -47.28
CA PRO A 109 0.83 25.17 -46.31
C PRO A 109 -0.61 25.13 -46.83
N SER A 110 -1.48 24.41 -46.15
CA SER A 110 -2.93 24.41 -46.38
C SER A 110 -3.62 25.54 -45.59
N GLN A 111 -4.49 26.24 -46.32
CA GLN A 111 -5.29 27.38 -45.85
C GLN A 111 -6.36 26.98 -44.81
N PRO A 112 -6.80 27.89 -43.93
CA PRO A 112 -7.78 27.61 -42.91
C PRO A 112 -9.22 27.59 -43.51
N VAL A 113 -9.93 26.50 -43.25
CA VAL A 113 -11.36 26.37 -43.58
C VAL A 113 -12.17 27.04 -42.46
N ARG A 114 -13.00 27.99 -42.85
CA ARG A 114 -14.01 28.68 -42.02
C ARG A 114 -15.18 27.72 -41.71
N PRO A 115 -15.65 27.59 -40.45
CA PRO A 115 -16.90 26.89 -40.19
C PRO A 115 -18.12 27.79 -40.48
N GLU A 116 -19.10 27.24 -41.20
CA GLU A 116 -20.43 27.84 -41.36
C GLU A 116 -21.29 27.68 -40.10
N PRO A 117 -22.21 28.60 -39.79
CA PRO A 117 -23.04 28.53 -38.59
C PRO A 117 -24.24 27.60 -38.82
N VAL A 118 -24.41 26.62 -37.91
CA VAL A 118 -25.60 25.77 -37.83
C VAL A 118 -26.68 26.48 -37.02
N GLU A 119 -27.82 26.76 -37.65
CA GLU A 119 -29.00 27.33 -37.00
C GLU A 119 -29.60 26.36 -35.97
N ALA A 120 -29.76 26.84 -34.74
CA ALA A 120 -30.44 26.13 -33.67
C ALA A 120 -31.97 26.25 -33.80
N ARG A 121 -32.64 25.10 -33.92
CA ARG A 121 -34.10 24.99 -33.80
C ARG A 121 -34.49 24.74 -32.35
N PRO A 122 -35.45 25.44 -31.76
CA PRO A 122 -35.87 25.17 -30.38
C PRO A 122 -36.88 24.03 -30.31
N GLU A 123 -36.52 22.92 -29.67
CA GLU A 123 -37.48 21.90 -29.26
C GLU A 123 -38.07 22.23 -27.88
N ARG A 124 -39.40 22.19 -27.82
CA ARG A 124 -40.21 22.41 -26.61
C ARG A 124 -40.06 21.20 -25.66
N LEU A 125 -39.64 21.47 -24.43
CA LEU A 125 -39.73 20.55 -23.33
C LEU A 125 -41.18 20.45 -22.81
N PRO A 126 -41.70 19.26 -22.49
CA PRO A 126 -42.98 19.09 -21.81
C PRO A 126 -42.83 19.39 -20.30
N GLN A 127 -43.79 20.15 -19.78
CA GLN A 127 -43.90 20.50 -18.36
C GLN A 127 -44.16 19.23 -17.53
N ALA A 128 -43.26 18.93 -16.58
CA ALA A 128 -43.46 17.89 -15.60
C ALA A 128 -44.31 18.41 -14.45
N GLY A 129 -45.34 17.63 -14.13
CA GLY A 129 -46.28 17.90 -13.05
C GLY A 129 -45.63 17.87 -11.66
N SER A 130 -46.16 18.72 -10.82
CA SER A 130 -45.82 18.90 -9.42
C SER A 130 -45.97 17.58 -8.61
N ARG A 131 -44.84 17.03 -8.14
CA ARG A 131 -44.85 16.03 -7.08
C ARG A 131 -44.60 16.73 -5.74
N ARG A 132 -45.54 16.53 -4.84
CA ARG A 132 -45.49 16.96 -3.43
C ARG A 132 -44.32 16.32 -2.71
N GLU A 133 -43.51 17.14 -2.09
CA GLU A 133 -42.47 16.70 -1.12
C GLU A 133 -43.16 16.22 0.19
N PRO A 134 -42.70 15.14 0.82
CA PRO A 134 -43.13 14.81 2.17
C PRO A 134 -42.36 15.65 3.19
N THR A 135 -43.06 16.51 3.89
CA THR A 135 -42.57 17.26 5.04
C THR A 135 -42.32 16.33 6.20
N PHE A 136 -41.07 16.14 6.59
CA PHE A 136 -40.72 15.55 7.86
C PHE A 136 -40.84 16.61 8.96
N SER A 137 -41.84 16.40 9.83
CA SER A 137 -42.02 17.16 11.07
C SER A 137 -40.91 16.78 12.06
N SER A 138 -40.07 17.74 12.40
CA SER A 138 -39.10 17.63 13.48
C SER A 138 -39.79 17.96 14.79
N ALA A 139 -39.96 16.97 15.65
CA ALA A 139 -40.32 17.20 17.07
C ALA A 139 -39.10 17.73 17.85
N PRO A 140 -39.28 18.66 18.80
CA PRO A 140 -38.17 19.24 19.56
C PRO A 140 -37.67 18.25 20.63
N ILE A 141 -36.34 17.99 20.59
CA ILE A 141 -35.64 17.26 21.65
C ILE A 141 -35.49 18.20 22.85
N ALA A 142 -36.01 17.76 23.99
CA ALA A 142 -35.86 18.45 25.27
C ALA A 142 -34.36 18.52 25.65
N LYS A 143 -33.93 19.71 26.02
CA LYS A 143 -32.60 19.95 26.61
C LYS A 143 -32.61 19.42 28.04
N GLU A 144 -31.86 18.35 28.31
CA GLU A 144 -31.41 18.06 29.67
C GLU A 144 -30.19 18.92 29.99
N GLU A 145 -30.33 19.68 31.08
CA GLU A 145 -29.27 20.56 31.60
C GLU A 145 -28.11 19.71 32.15
N GLY A 146 -26.92 19.96 31.61
CA GLY A 146 -25.68 19.34 32.04
C GLY A 146 -25.29 19.77 33.45
N GLN A 147 -25.06 18.80 34.32
CA GLN A 147 -24.29 19.01 35.55
C GLN A 147 -22.81 19.06 35.19
N GLY A 148 -22.19 20.20 35.54
CA GLY A 148 -20.80 20.50 35.23
C GLY A 148 -19.79 19.59 35.92
N PHE A 149 -18.89 19.08 35.15
CA PHE A 149 -17.60 18.57 35.60
C PHE A 149 -16.63 19.74 35.74
N ASP A 150 -16.59 20.34 36.94
CA ASP A 150 -15.54 21.28 37.31
C ASP A 150 -14.71 20.72 38.46
N LYS A 151 -13.40 20.86 38.30
CA LYS A 151 -12.32 20.70 39.28
C LYS A 151 -11.61 19.35 39.37
N LEU A 152 -10.72 19.12 38.42
CA LEU A 152 -9.44 18.46 38.67
C LEU A 152 -8.42 19.56 39.05
N SER A 153 -8.12 19.70 40.32
CA SER A 153 -7.01 20.53 40.81
C SER A 153 -5.76 19.67 40.95
N PRO A 154 -4.58 20.13 40.51
CA PRO A 154 -3.36 19.39 40.69
C PRO A 154 -2.68 19.66 42.05
N ASN A 155 -2.20 18.61 42.66
CA ASN A 155 -1.11 18.54 43.66
C ASN A 155 -1.04 19.60 44.76
N GLY A 156 -1.53 19.23 45.95
CA GLY A 156 -1.08 19.74 47.24
C GLY A 156 -0.07 18.80 47.91
N PRO A 157 0.78 19.30 48.80
CA PRO A 157 1.91 18.51 49.36
C PRO A 157 1.42 17.38 50.28
N VAL A 158 2.06 16.22 50.13
CA VAL A 158 1.84 15.04 50.95
C VAL A 158 2.34 15.32 52.37
N SER A 159 1.42 15.66 53.26
CA SER A 159 1.68 15.62 54.69
C SER A 159 1.62 14.17 55.16
N SER A 160 2.73 13.67 55.67
CA SER A 160 2.80 12.40 56.37
C SER A 160 1.86 12.39 57.58
N VAL A 161 0.68 11.79 57.42
CA VAL A 161 -0.22 11.49 58.53
C VAL A 161 0.19 10.12 59.04
N GLU A 162 0.78 10.10 60.22
CA GLU A 162 0.92 8.86 61.03
C GLU A 162 -0.50 8.31 61.25
N SER A 163 -0.83 7.22 60.58
CA SER A 163 -2.08 6.50 60.75
C SER A 163 -2.05 5.72 62.06
N HIS A 164 -2.71 6.21 63.08
CA HIS A 164 -3.14 5.36 64.17
C HIS A 164 -4.07 4.29 63.61
N ALA A 165 -3.56 3.05 63.50
CA ALA A 165 -4.32 1.90 63.06
C ALA A 165 -5.51 1.68 64.01
N SER A 166 -6.71 2.09 63.55
CA SER A 166 -7.95 1.75 64.27
C SER A 166 -8.09 0.22 64.35
N PRO A 167 -8.48 -0.36 65.50
CA PRO A 167 -8.60 -1.81 65.62
C PRO A 167 -9.61 -2.35 64.61
N ILE A 168 -9.16 -3.26 63.76
CA ILE A 168 -10.00 -3.88 62.71
C ILE A 168 -11.06 -4.72 63.40
N LEU A 169 -12.32 -4.33 63.29
CA LEU A 169 -13.43 -5.05 63.85
C LEU A 169 -13.81 -6.26 62.94
N ALA A 170 -13.57 -7.47 63.39
CA ALA A 170 -13.92 -8.70 62.70
C ALA A 170 -14.27 -9.79 63.71
N SER A 171 -15.24 -10.65 63.40
CA SER A 171 -15.62 -11.78 64.24
C SER A 171 -14.50 -12.84 64.32
N PRO A 172 -14.45 -13.67 65.37
CA PRO A 172 -13.46 -14.73 65.47
C PRO A 172 -13.46 -15.69 64.27
N ALA A 173 -14.63 -16.00 63.71
CA ALA A 173 -14.77 -16.84 62.52
C ALA A 173 -14.17 -16.21 61.27
N VAL A 174 -14.34 -14.88 61.07
CA VAL A 174 -13.74 -14.13 59.96
C VAL A 174 -12.20 -14.08 60.11
N ARG A 175 -11.71 -13.88 61.33
CA ARG A 175 -10.27 -13.90 61.60
C ARG A 175 -9.64 -15.25 61.33
N ALA A 176 -10.30 -16.36 61.77
CA ALA A 176 -9.83 -17.70 61.45
C ALA A 176 -9.76 -17.95 59.96
N ARG A 177 -10.85 -17.61 59.24
CA ARG A 177 -10.92 -17.76 57.77
C ARG A 177 -9.86 -16.91 57.03
N ALA A 178 -9.64 -15.68 57.46
CA ALA A 178 -8.62 -14.80 56.90
C ALA A 178 -7.23 -15.39 57.08
N LYS A 179 -6.95 -15.96 58.27
CA LYS A 179 -5.69 -16.65 58.58
C LYS A 179 -5.50 -17.89 57.70
N ASP A 180 -6.55 -18.71 57.53
CA ASP A 180 -6.50 -19.92 56.69
C ASP A 180 -6.28 -19.57 55.21
N LEU A 181 -6.77 -18.42 54.77
CA LEU A 181 -6.63 -17.92 53.40
C LEU A 181 -5.36 -17.08 53.20
N GLY A 182 -4.57 -16.83 54.28
CA GLY A 182 -3.36 -16.00 54.22
C GLY A 182 -3.67 -14.50 53.92
N ILE A 183 -4.85 -14.03 54.25
CA ILE A 183 -5.28 -12.66 53.98
C ILE A 183 -5.03 -11.77 55.22
N ASP A 184 -4.32 -10.64 55.02
CA ASP A 184 -4.22 -9.61 56.02
C ASP A 184 -5.51 -8.78 56.04
N LEU A 185 -6.23 -8.82 57.18
CA LEU A 185 -7.47 -8.09 57.38
C LEU A 185 -7.29 -6.57 57.26
N ALA A 186 -6.09 -6.04 57.40
CA ALA A 186 -5.80 -4.62 57.19
C ALA A 186 -5.95 -4.18 55.72
N GLN A 187 -5.84 -5.14 54.83
CA GLN A 187 -5.94 -4.90 53.38
C GLN A 187 -7.40 -5.07 52.87
N VAL A 188 -8.29 -5.61 53.69
CA VAL A 188 -9.68 -5.89 53.33
C VAL A 188 -10.54 -4.65 53.59
N LYS A 189 -11.13 -4.09 52.55
CA LYS A 189 -12.07 -2.97 52.67
C LYS A 189 -13.41 -3.51 53.16
N ALA A 190 -13.77 -3.18 54.41
CA ALA A 190 -15.04 -3.54 54.98
C ALA A 190 -16.18 -2.76 54.32
N SER A 191 -17.28 -3.42 53.98
CA SER A 191 -18.52 -2.76 53.50
C SER A 191 -19.35 -2.09 54.59
N GLY A 192 -18.93 -2.22 55.88
CA GLY A 192 -19.55 -1.62 57.06
C GLY A 192 -18.56 -1.50 58.20
N GLU A 193 -19.05 -1.36 59.52
CA GLU A 193 -18.17 -1.22 60.66
C GLU A 193 -17.32 -2.47 60.98
N HIS A 194 -17.74 -3.65 60.47
CA HIS A 194 -17.05 -4.92 60.70
C HIS A 194 -16.74 -5.62 59.38
N VAL A 195 -15.53 -6.21 59.27
CA VAL A 195 -15.18 -7.10 58.15
C VAL A 195 -15.99 -8.39 58.28
N ARG A 196 -16.70 -8.76 57.20
CA ARG A 196 -17.55 -9.92 57.08
C ARG A 196 -16.97 -10.95 56.13
N HIS A 197 -17.52 -12.17 56.10
CA HIS A 197 -17.12 -13.19 55.12
C HIS A 197 -17.27 -12.76 53.65
N ALA A 198 -18.32 -11.97 53.35
CA ALA A 198 -18.54 -11.41 52.01
C ALA A 198 -17.41 -10.44 51.62
N ASP A 199 -16.84 -9.68 52.56
CA ASP A 199 -15.73 -8.75 52.28
C ASP A 199 -14.43 -9.51 52.00
N LEU A 200 -14.22 -10.64 52.64
CA LEU A 200 -13.13 -11.55 52.31
C LEU A 200 -13.31 -12.18 50.93
N ASP A 201 -14.53 -12.58 50.58
CA ASP A 201 -14.85 -13.13 49.27
C ASP A 201 -14.67 -12.07 48.18
N ALA A 202 -15.11 -10.83 48.42
CA ALA A 202 -14.89 -9.69 47.55
C ALA A 202 -13.39 -9.35 47.41
N PHE A 203 -12.63 -9.41 48.50
CA PHE A 203 -11.17 -9.21 48.45
C PHE A 203 -10.47 -10.30 47.64
N LEU A 204 -10.89 -11.57 47.75
CA LEU A 204 -10.39 -12.66 46.91
C LEU A 204 -10.72 -12.50 45.45
N LEU A 205 -11.93 -11.96 45.13
CA LEU A 205 -12.39 -11.75 43.76
C LEU A 205 -11.84 -10.44 43.15
N TYR A 206 -11.67 -9.39 43.97
CA TYR A 206 -11.38 -8.03 43.48
C TYR A 206 -10.19 -7.35 44.20
N GLY A 207 -9.51 -8.04 45.16
CA GLY A 207 -8.39 -7.48 45.92
C GLY A 207 -7.17 -7.15 45.06
N GLU A 208 -6.30 -6.29 45.58
CA GLU A 208 -5.05 -5.90 44.93
C GLU A 208 -4.18 -7.12 44.57
N GLY A 209 -4.31 -7.58 43.35
CA GLY A 209 -3.50 -8.68 42.82
C GLY A 209 -4.29 -9.74 42.05
N GLN A 210 -5.63 -9.80 42.17
CA GLN A 210 -6.46 -10.77 41.42
C GLN A 210 -7.42 -10.14 40.39
N GLY A 211 -7.47 -8.83 40.26
CA GLY A 211 -8.00 -8.20 39.08
C GLY A 211 -7.20 -8.69 37.86
N TYR A 212 -7.82 -8.79 36.69
CA TYR A 212 -7.18 -9.15 35.41
C TYR A 212 -5.79 -8.52 35.32
N ARG A 213 -4.77 -9.24 35.77
CA ARG A 213 -3.39 -8.93 35.43
C ARG A 213 -3.25 -9.31 33.97
N SER A 214 -3.22 -8.33 33.08
CA SER A 214 -2.73 -8.57 31.73
C SER A 214 -1.42 -9.32 31.86
N ALA A 215 -1.39 -10.57 31.39
CA ALA A 215 -0.22 -11.43 31.47
C ALA A 215 1.01 -10.64 31.05
N GLY A 216 1.84 -10.28 32.01
CA GLY A 216 3.21 -9.80 32.01
C GLY A 216 3.84 -9.25 30.71
N ARG A 217 3.13 -8.45 29.92
CA ARG A 217 3.64 -7.76 28.73
C ARG A 217 3.72 -6.27 28.94
N SER A 218 4.35 -5.86 29.99
CA SER A 218 4.66 -4.44 30.11
C SER A 218 6.17 -4.23 30.16
N ALA A 219 6.87 -4.74 29.16
CA ALA A 219 8.06 -4.04 28.73
C ALA A 219 7.59 -2.94 27.79
N THR A 220 7.38 -1.75 28.31
CA THR A 220 7.23 -0.53 27.49
C THR A 220 8.49 -0.45 26.66
N ARG A 221 8.36 -0.68 25.34
CA ARG A 221 9.48 -0.42 24.43
C ARG A 221 9.67 1.10 24.38
N PRO A 222 10.91 1.59 24.41
CA PRO A 222 11.16 3.00 24.20
C PRO A 222 10.65 3.43 22.82
N ASP A 223 10.24 4.68 22.70
CA ASP A 223 9.88 5.26 21.42
C ASP A 223 11.13 5.30 20.52
N GLU A 224 10.98 4.86 19.29
CA GLU A 224 12.04 4.83 18.27
C GLU A 224 11.66 5.74 17.13
N GLN A 225 12.56 6.65 16.75
CA GLN A 225 12.39 7.52 15.57
C GLN A 225 13.13 6.88 14.40
N ILE A 226 12.38 6.51 13.34
CA ILE A 226 12.94 5.92 12.12
C ILE A 226 12.78 6.91 10.98
N LYS A 227 13.91 7.29 10.36
CA LYS A 227 13.91 8.12 9.12
C LYS A 227 13.25 7.31 7.99
N VAL A 228 12.39 7.94 7.20
CA VAL A 228 11.80 7.36 5.99
C VAL A 228 12.69 7.73 4.81
N ILE A 229 13.49 6.77 4.34
CA ILE A 229 14.50 6.95 3.28
C ILE A 229 14.27 5.97 2.13
N GLY A 230 14.93 6.19 1.01
CA GLY A 230 14.99 5.28 -0.12
C GLY A 230 13.61 4.96 -0.70
N MET A 231 13.39 3.71 -1.07
CA MET A 231 12.14 3.24 -1.67
C MET A 231 10.89 3.63 -0.86
N ARG A 232 10.96 3.54 0.49
CA ARG A 232 9.82 3.89 1.35
C ARG A 232 9.47 5.38 1.29
N ARG A 233 10.45 6.26 1.12
CA ARG A 233 10.24 7.69 0.89
C ARG A 233 9.50 7.93 -0.42
N ARG A 234 9.90 7.28 -1.51
CA ARG A 234 9.22 7.36 -2.81
C ARG A 234 7.78 6.85 -2.74
N ILE A 235 7.56 5.72 -2.07
CA ILE A 235 6.19 5.21 -1.84
C ILE A 235 5.35 6.26 -1.11
N ALA A 236 5.90 6.89 -0.05
CA ALA A 236 5.20 7.91 0.72
C ALA A 236 4.85 9.13 -0.14
N GLU A 237 5.79 9.62 -0.96
CA GLU A 237 5.61 10.75 -1.88
C GLU A 237 4.55 10.43 -2.94
N ASN A 238 4.65 9.27 -3.61
CA ASN A 238 3.70 8.85 -4.64
C ASN A 238 2.29 8.65 -4.08
N MET A 239 2.16 8.02 -2.92
CA MET A 239 0.85 7.82 -2.26
C MET A 239 0.24 9.14 -1.79
N ALA A 240 1.07 10.04 -1.25
CA ALA A 240 0.64 11.38 -0.87
C ALA A 240 0.21 12.21 -2.09
N ALA A 241 0.96 12.16 -3.19
CA ALA A 241 0.60 12.82 -4.45
C ALA A 241 -0.71 12.24 -5.02
N SER A 242 -0.84 10.91 -5.09
CA SER A 242 -2.06 10.26 -5.55
C SER A 242 -3.28 10.71 -4.74
N LYS A 243 -3.20 10.72 -3.41
CA LYS A 243 -4.32 11.12 -2.56
C LYS A 243 -4.64 12.62 -2.60
N ARG A 244 -3.66 13.48 -2.90
CA ARG A 244 -3.90 14.92 -3.05
C ARG A 244 -4.54 15.30 -4.38
N HIS A 245 -4.15 14.61 -5.47
CA HIS A 245 -4.54 15.00 -6.82
C HIS A 245 -5.74 14.22 -7.36
N ILE A 246 -5.95 12.99 -6.90
CA ILE A 246 -7.01 12.12 -7.40
C ILE A 246 -8.20 12.10 -6.45
N PRO A 247 -9.39 12.55 -6.86
CA PRO A 247 -10.63 12.36 -6.11
C PRO A 247 -11.09 10.91 -6.25
N HIS A 248 -10.54 10.03 -5.39
CA HIS A 248 -10.87 8.62 -5.38
C HIS A 248 -12.32 8.38 -4.98
N PHE A 249 -13.04 7.56 -5.73
CA PHE A 249 -14.21 6.85 -5.23
C PHE A 249 -14.00 5.35 -5.35
N THR A 250 -14.70 4.58 -4.54
CA THR A 250 -14.57 3.12 -4.53
C THR A 250 -15.95 2.48 -4.70
N TYR A 251 -16.04 1.53 -5.61
CA TYR A 251 -17.19 0.65 -5.78
C TYR A 251 -16.80 -0.77 -5.35
N VAL A 252 -17.69 -1.46 -4.63
CA VAL A 252 -17.46 -2.82 -4.15
C VAL A 252 -18.67 -3.67 -4.48
N GLU A 253 -18.44 -4.82 -5.08
CA GLU A 253 -19.49 -5.79 -5.45
C GLU A 253 -19.16 -7.17 -4.93
N GLU A 254 -20.15 -7.87 -4.40
CA GLU A 254 -20.04 -9.27 -4.00
C GLU A 254 -20.34 -10.19 -5.19
N ILE A 255 -19.46 -11.15 -5.45
CA ILE A 255 -19.50 -12.05 -6.60
C ILE A 255 -19.51 -13.50 -6.12
N ASP A 256 -20.41 -14.31 -6.65
CA ASP A 256 -20.43 -15.77 -6.42
C ASP A 256 -19.37 -16.45 -7.29
N VAL A 257 -18.23 -16.77 -6.71
CA VAL A 257 -17.11 -17.43 -7.38
C VAL A 257 -17.11 -18.96 -7.19
N THR A 258 -18.22 -19.56 -6.77
CA THR A 258 -18.33 -21.01 -6.53
C THR A 258 -17.98 -21.81 -7.78
N ALA A 259 -18.57 -21.45 -8.92
CA ALA A 259 -18.29 -22.11 -10.20
C ALA A 259 -16.85 -21.89 -10.68
N LEU A 260 -16.32 -20.67 -10.48
CA LEU A 260 -14.94 -20.34 -10.83
C LEU A 260 -13.92 -21.13 -10.01
N GLU A 261 -14.17 -21.30 -8.71
CA GLU A 261 -13.33 -22.10 -7.82
C GLU A 261 -13.37 -23.59 -8.17
N ALA A 262 -14.55 -24.11 -8.56
CA ALA A 262 -14.68 -25.48 -9.06
C ALA A 262 -13.88 -25.68 -10.36
N LEU A 263 -14.00 -24.76 -11.32
CA LEU A 263 -13.21 -24.78 -12.56
C LEU A 263 -11.70 -24.71 -12.27
N ARG A 264 -11.29 -23.80 -11.38
CA ARG A 264 -9.89 -23.67 -10.97
C ARG A 264 -9.33 -24.96 -10.38
N ALA A 265 -10.12 -25.66 -9.55
CA ALA A 265 -9.74 -26.96 -8.99
C ALA A 265 -9.56 -28.00 -10.09
N GLN A 266 -10.51 -28.14 -11.02
CA GLN A 266 -10.41 -29.07 -12.15
C GLN A 266 -9.18 -28.79 -13.04
N LEU A 267 -8.92 -27.51 -13.35
CA LEU A 267 -7.73 -27.12 -14.10
C LEU A 267 -6.44 -27.49 -13.37
N ASN A 268 -6.42 -27.34 -12.05
CA ASN A 268 -5.26 -27.71 -11.23
C ASN A 268 -5.05 -29.23 -11.14
N ASP A 269 -6.13 -30.02 -11.10
CA ASP A 269 -6.05 -31.50 -11.10
C ASP A 269 -5.42 -32.00 -12.41
N GLY A 270 -5.78 -31.41 -13.54
CA GLY A 270 -5.24 -31.73 -14.85
C GLY A 270 -4.00 -30.95 -15.29
N ARG A 271 -3.31 -30.24 -14.37
CA ARG A 271 -2.23 -29.31 -14.76
C ARG A 271 -0.95 -29.95 -15.28
N GLY A 272 -0.64 -31.20 -14.88
CA GLY A 272 0.69 -31.79 -15.15
C GLY A 272 1.81 -30.96 -14.51
N ASP A 273 2.85 -30.66 -15.29
CA ASP A 273 4.02 -29.86 -14.86
C ASP A 273 3.79 -28.34 -14.87
N ARG A 274 2.59 -27.89 -15.26
CA ARG A 274 2.25 -26.46 -15.30
C ARG A 274 2.15 -25.87 -13.88
N PRO A 275 2.38 -24.56 -13.70
CA PRO A 275 2.29 -23.92 -12.40
C PRO A 275 0.87 -24.02 -11.82
N LYS A 276 0.75 -24.10 -10.50
CA LYS A 276 -0.55 -24.09 -9.81
C LYS A 276 -1.29 -22.77 -10.10
N LEU A 277 -2.51 -22.87 -10.61
CA LEU A 277 -3.38 -21.71 -10.83
C LEU A 277 -3.95 -21.19 -9.50
N THR A 278 -3.71 -19.91 -9.26
CA THR A 278 -4.45 -19.13 -8.26
C THR A 278 -5.69 -18.50 -8.90
N MET A 279 -6.45 -17.70 -8.15
CA MET A 279 -7.59 -16.95 -8.67
C MET A 279 -7.16 -15.86 -9.67
N LEU A 280 -5.99 -15.23 -9.46
CA LEU A 280 -5.55 -14.06 -10.22
C LEU A 280 -5.49 -14.27 -11.74
N PRO A 281 -4.92 -15.34 -12.30
CA PRO A 281 -4.92 -15.54 -13.76
C PRO A 281 -6.31 -15.57 -14.38
N LEU A 282 -7.30 -16.18 -13.70
CA LEU A 282 -8.68 -16.26 -14.18
C LEU A 282 -9.37 -14.87 -14.09
N LEU A 283 -9.13 -14.14 -13.01
CA LEU A 283 -9.60 -12.77 -12.87
C LEU A 283 -9.00 -11.86 -13.95
N ILE A 284 -7.70 -11.97 -14.23
CA ILE A 284 -7.04 -11.17 -15.28
C ILE A 284 -7.67 -11.43 -16.64
N VAL A 285 -7.99 -12.68 -16.98
CA VAL A 285 -8.69 -12.99 -18.23
C VAL A 285 -10.07 -12.31 -18.26
N ALA A 286 -10.84 -12.35 -17.15
CA ALA A 286 -12.12 -11.66 -17.06
C ALA A 286 -11.99 -10.14 -17.25
N LEU A 287 -10.99 -9.52 -16.62
CA LEU A 287 -10.70 -8.09 -16.76
C LEU A 287 -10.33 -7.74 -18.20
N CYS A 288 -9.42 -8.49 -18.83
CA CYS A 288 -9.00 -8.25 -20.21
C CYS A 288 -10.15 -8.42 -21.22
N LYS A 289 -11.12 -9.30 -20.95
CA LYS A 289 -12.32 -9.45 -21.78
C LYS A 289 -13.33 -8.31 -21.61
N ALA A 290 -13.44 -7.76 -20.41
CA ALA A 290 -14.37 -6.66 -20.15
C ALA A 290 -13.82 -5.29 -20.55
N LEU A 291 -12.51 -5.04 -20.44
CA LEU A 291 -11.90 -3.72 -20.67
C LEU A 291 -12.15 -3.09 -22.05
N PRO A 292 -12.26 -3.83 -23.16
CA PRO A 292 -12.58 -3.22 -24.47
C PRO A 292 -13.87 -2.41 -24.50
N ASP A 293 -14.89 -2.82 -23.73
CA ASP A 293 -16.15 -2.10 -23.61
C ASP A 293 -16.06 -0.90 -22.65
N PHE A 294 -14.99 -0.82 -21.84
CA PHE A 294 -14.76 0.22 -20.82
C PHE A 294 -13.37 0.85 -20.96
N PRO A 295 -13.01 1.46 -22.09
CA PRO A 295 -11.64 1.90 -22.39
C PRO A 295 -11.11 2.98 -21.46
N MET A 296 -12.00 3.73 -20.76
CA MET A 296 -11.58 4.74 -19.78
C MET A 296 -10.96 4.13 -18.50
N LEU A 297 -11.22 2.85 -18.23
CA LEU A 297 -10.62 2.14 -17.08
C LEU A 297 -9.20 1.63 -17.37
N ASN A 298 -8.80 1.53 -18.65
CA ASN A 298 -7.45 1.18 -19.07
C ASN A 298 -6.75 2.43 -19.63
N ALA A 299 -6.62 3.44 -18.80
CA ALA A 299 -6.14 4.76 -19.20
C ALA A 299 -5.20 5.37 -18.14
N ARG A 300 -4.50 6.41 -18.57
CA ARG A 300 -3.69 7.27 -17.73
C ARG A 300 -4.17 8.71 -17.88
N TYR A 301 -4.15 9.45 -16.79
CA TYR A 301 -4.50 10.86 -16.78
C TYR A 301 -3.28 11.73 -16.46
N ASP A 302 -2.93 12.59 -17.40
CA ASP A 302 -1.91 13.62 -17.21
C ASP A 302 -2.59 14.87 -16.62
N ASP A 303 -2.32 15.15 -15.36
CA ASP A 303 -2.91 16.27 -14.63
C ASP A 303 -2.46 17.63 -15.19
N GLU A 304 -1.22 17.72 -15.68
CA GLU A 304 -0.62 18.98 -16.16
C GLU A 304 -1.12 19.33 -17.57
N ALA A 305 -1.15 18.34 -18.44
CA ALA A 305 -1.66 18.50 -19.79
C ALA A 305 -3.19 18.47 -19.88
N GLY A 306 -3.89 17.98 -18.84
CA GLY A 306 -5.34 17.77 -18.85
C GLY A 306 -5.78 16.69 -19.85
N VAL A 307 -4.92 15.70 -20.13
CA VAL A 307 -5.12 14.71 -21.19
C VAL A 307 -5.29 13.30 -20.61
N VAL A 308 -6.34 12.60 -21.05
CA VAL A 308 -6.54 11.17 -20.79
C VAL A 308 -6.03 10.37 -21.98
N THR A 309 -5.05 9.51 -21.74
CA THR A 309 -4.54 8.54 -22.73
C THR A 309 -5.15 7.18 -22.46
N ARG A 310 -6.02 6.70 -23.37
CA ARG A 310 -6.57 5.34 -23.35
C ARG A 310 -5.61 4.38 -24.03
N HIS A 311 -5.32 3.27 -23.39
CA HIS A 311 -4.40 2.25 -23.89
C HIS A 311 -5.16 1.08 -24.51
N GLY A 312 -4.76 0.65 -25.72
CA GLY A 312 -5.33 -0.54 -26.34
C GLY A 312 -4.76 -1.85 -25.75
N ALA A 313 -3.48 -1.83 -25.35
CA ALA A 313 -2.86 -2.93 -24.64
C ALA A 313 -3.13 -2.83 -23.14
N VAL A 314 -3.24 -3.99 -22.47
CA VAL A 314 -3.44 -4.07 -21.02
C VAL A 314 -2.11 -4.43 -20.36
N HIS A 315 -1.50 -3.45 -19.70
CA HIS A 315 -0.27 -3.63 -18.91
C HIS A 315 -0.63 -3.57 -17.42
N LEU A 316 -0.70 -4.73 -16.77
CA LEU A 316 -1.17 -4.83 -15.40
C LEU A 316 -0.03 -4.67 -14.39
N GLY A 317 -0.13 -3.64 -13.56
CA GLY A 317 0.66 -3.53 -12.34
C GLY A 317 0.19 -4.57 -11.32
N LEU A 318 1.11 -5.35 -10.78
CA LEU A 318 0.81 -6.39 -9.79
C LEU A 318 1.39 -5.99 -8.43
N ALA A 319 0.56 -5.48 -7.51
CA ALA A 319 1.02 -5.10 -6.19
C ALA A 319 1.64 -6.30 -5.45
N THR A 320 2.93 -6.23 -5.19
CA THR A 320 3.74 -7.30 -4.61
C THR A 320 4.44 -6.81 -3.36
N GLN A 321 4.21 -7.48 -2.23
CA GLN A 321 4.92 -7.19 -0.98
C GLN A 321 6.34 -7.71 -1.05
N THR A 322 7.30 -6.85 -0.67
CA THR A 322 8.73 -7.15 -0.51
C THR A 322 9.22 -6.65 0.85
N ASP A 323 10.42 -7.02 1.25
CA ASP A 323 11.02 -6.56 2.52
C ASP A 323 11.29 -5.04 2.49
N ALA A 324 11.63 -4.49 1.33
CA ALA A 324 11.84 -3.04 1.15
C ALA A 324 10.52 -2.23 1.11
N GLY A 325 9.36 -2.89 0.92
CA GLY A 325 8.05 -2.26 0.82
C GLY A 325 7.19 -2.85 -0.29
N LEU A 326 6.16 -2.11 -0.70
CA LEU A 326 5.26 -2.54 -1.78
C LEU A 326 5.82 -2.13 -3.14
N MET A 327 6.12 -3.12 -3.99
CA MET A 327 6.52 -2.93 -5.39
C MET A 327 5.37 -3.29 -6.32
N VAL A 328 5.34 -2.68 -7.50
CA VAL A 328 4.29 -2.92 -8.51
C VAL A 328 4.93 -3.33 -9.85
N PRO A 329 5.45 -4.56 -9.97
CA PRO A 329 5.94 -5.05 -11.26
C PRO A 329 4.80 -5.15 -12.27
N VAL A 330 5.12 -4.96 -13.55
CA VAL A 330 4.16 -4.81 -14.65
C VAL A 330 4.15 -6.04 -15.53
N LEU A 331 3.02 -6.71 -15.58
CA LEU A 331 2.73 -7.79 -16.53
C LEU A 331 2.25 -7.17 -17.82
N ARG A 332 3.12 -7.19 -18.84
CA ARG A 332 2.83 -6.58 -20.14
C ARG A 332 1.97 -7.48 -21.01
N ASP A 333 1.10 -6.83 -21.80
CA ASP A 333 0.25 -7.49 -22.81
C ASP A 333 -0.57 -8.65 -22.23
N ALA A 334 -1.23 -8.38 -21.09
CA ALA A 334 -1.99 -9.38 -20.36
C ALA A 334 -3.09 -10.01 -21.23
N GLN A 335 -3.71 -9.23 -22.13
CA GLN A 335 -4.75 -9.67 -23.05
C GLN A 335 -4.28 -10.76 -24.05
N ASN A 336 -2.98 -10.84 -24.33
CA ASN A 336 -2.41 -11.79 -25.28
C ASN A 336 -1.93 -13.11 -24.63
N ARG A 337 -2.17 -13.28 -23.32
CA ARG A 337 -1.65 -14.42 -22.55
C ARG A 337 -2.77 -15.34 -22.10
N ASN A 338 -2.54 -16.65 -22.18
CA ASN A 338 -3.46 -17.63 -21.61
C ASN A 338 -3.25 -17.77 -20.08
N VAL A 339 -4.17 -18.43 -19.39
CA VAL A 339 -4.17 -18.58 -17.91
C VAL A 339 -2.87 -19.17 -17.36
N TRP A 340 -2.19 -20.07 -18.10
CA TRP A 340 -0.96 -20.71 -17.66
C TRP A 340 0.25 -19.79 -17.83
N GLN A 341 0.29 -19.04 -18.95
CA GLN A 341 1.30 -18.01 -19.19
C GLN A 341 1.18 -16.88 -18.15
N LEU A 342 -0.06 -16.47 -17.84
CA LEU A 342 -0.32 -15.50 -16.78
C LEU A 342 0.18 -16.02 -15.43
N ALA A 343 -0.13 -17.27 -15.06
CA ALA A 343 0.31 -17.86 -13.80
C ALA A 343 1.84 -17.93 -13.68
N SER A 344 2.53 -18.29 -14.77
CA SER A 344 4.00 -18.34 -14.81
C SER A 344 4.61 -16.95 -14.67
N GLU A 345 4.08 -15.97 -15.40
CA GLU A 345 4.60 -14.61 -15.44
C GLU A 345 4.35 -13.86 -14.12
N ILE A 346 3.16 -14.00 -13.52
CA ILE A 346 2.85 -13.47 -12.19
C ILE A 346 3.86 -13.97 -11.16
N ARG A 347 4.17 -15.28 -11.19
CA ARG A 347 5.15 -15.86 -10.27
C ARG A 347 6.55 -15.31 -10.52
N ARG A 348 6.98 -15.25 -11.78
CA ARG A 348 8.30 -14.73 -12.16
C ARG A 348 8.50 -13.29 -11.69
N LEU A 349 7.51 -12.42 -12.00
CA LEU A 349 7.55 -11.01 -11.62
C LEU A 349 7.54 -10.81 -10.09
N ALA A 350 6.71 -11.58 -9.38
CA ALA A 350 6.68 -11.52 -7.92
C ALA A 350 8.00 -11.97 -7.28
N ASP A 351 8.63 -13.03 -7.82
CA ASP A 351 9.92 -13.53 -7.33
C ASP A 351 11.05 -12.54 -7.69
N ALA A 352 11.04 -11.94 -8.89
CA ALA A 352 11.99 -10.90 -9.28
C ALA A 352 11.89 -9.66 -8.37
N ALA A 353 10.67 -9.22 -8.06
CA ALA A 353 10.45 -8.08 -7.15
C ALA A 353 10.96 -8.38 -5.73
N ARG A 354 10.67 -9.56 -5.17
CA ARG A 354 11.11 -9.95 -3.81
C ARG A 354 12.62 -10.10 -3.70
N THR A 355 13.27 -10.53 -4.77
CA THR A 355 14.75 -10.75 -4.78
C THR A 355 15.51 -9.52 -5.25
N GLY A 356 14.85 -8.37 -5.51
CA GLY A 356 15.49 -7.15 -6.01
C GLY A 356 16.01 -7.25 -7.45
N LYS A 357 15.63 -8.31 -8.21
CA LYS A 357 16.09 -8.55 -9.58
C LYS A 357 15.11 -8.07 -10.65
N ALA A 358 14.06 -7.35 -10.26
CA ALA A 358 13.13 -6.76 -11.20
C ALA A 358 13.83 -5.63 -11.97
N LYS A 359 13.74 -5.67 -13.30
CA LYS A 359 14.33 -4.63 -14.17
C LYS A 359 13.50 -3.34 -14.06
N SER A 360 14.14 -2.19 -14.28
CA SER A 360 13.46 -0.88 -14.26
C SER A 360 12.27 -0.82 -15.24
N GLU A 361 12.41 -1.44 -16.41
CA GLU A 361 11.34 -1.56 -17.40
C GLU A 361 10.13 -2.36 -16.88
N GLU A 362 10.37 -3.31 -15.98
CA GLU A 362 9.31 -4.13 -15.37
C GLU A 362 8.59 -3.42 -14.23
N LEU A 363 9.10 -2.29 -13.75
CA LEU A 363 8.53 -1.51 -12.63
C LEU A 363 7.78 -0.27 -13.09
N SER A 364 7.64 -0.05 -14.39
CA SER A 364 7.00 1.14 -14.95
C SER A 364 6.07 0.81 -16.11
N GLY A 365 5.17 1.71 -16.44
CA GLY A 365 4.35 1.61 -17.66
C GLY A 365 3.07 0.79 -17.50
N SER A 366 2.58 0.51 -16.28
CA SER A 366 1.26 -0.09 -16.05
C SER A 366 0.13 0.83 -16.49
N THR A 367 -0.96 0.25 -16.98
CA THR A 367 -2.16 0.96 -17.41
C THR A 367 -3.33 0.77 -16.46
N LEU A 368 -3.25 -0.25 -15.63
CA LEU A 368 -4.21 -0.60 -14.58
C LEU A 368 -3.47 -1.43 -13.52
N THR A 369 -3.71 -1.17 -12.25
CA THR A 369 -3.09 -1.95 -11.17
C THR A 369 -4.07 -2.94 -10.54
N LEU A 370 -3.57 -4.14 -10.25
CA LEU A 370 -4.26 -5.19 -9.52
C LEU A 370 -3.56 -5.41 -8.17
N THR A 371 -4.29 -5.21 -7.07
CA THR A 371 -3.77 -5.37 -5.71
C THR A 371 -4.49 -6.49 -4.99
N SER A 372 -3.76 -7.52 -4.56
CA SER A 372 -4.33 -8.68 -3.86
C SER A 372 -3.50 -9.04 -2.66
N LEU A 373 -4.15 -9.15 -1.51
CA LEU A 373 -3.55 -9.64 -0.27
C LEU A 373 -3.72 -11.16 -0.10
N GLY A 374 -4.32 -11.83 -1.10
CA GLY A 374 -4.60 -13.26 -1.03
C GLY A 374 -5.39 -13.66 0.22
N PRO A 375 -4.94 -14.67 0.99
CA PRO A 375 -5.64 -15.12 2.20
C PRO A 375 -5.73 -14.07 3.31
N LEU A 376 -4.84 -13.09 3.33
CA LEU A 376 -4.84 -11.97 4.28
C LEU A 376 -5.82 -10.87 3.89
N GLY A 377 -6.42 -10.94 2.70
CA GLY A 377 -7.38 -9.96 2.21
C GLY A 377 -8.57 -9.81 3.15
N GLY A 378 -9.05 -8.56 3.31
CA GLY A 378 -10.24 -8.24 4.06
C GLY A 378 -11.53 -8.61 3.33
N ILE A 379 -12.66 -8.13 3.86
CA ILE A 379 -13.97 -8.23 3.19
C ILE A 379 -14.06 -7.22 2.06
N ALA A 380 -13.53 -6.02 2.24
CA ALA A 380 -13.46 -4.95 1.25
C ALA A 380 -12.18 -4.16 1.44
N THR A 381 -11.70 -3.55 0.36
CA THR A 381 -10.53 -2.67 0.36
C THR A 381 -10.86 -1.38 -0.39
N THR A 382 -10.18 -0.30 -0.03
CA THR A 382 -10.23 0.99 -0.73
C THR A 382 -8.81 1.34 -1.20
N PRO A 383 -8.33 0.67 -2.26
CA PRO A 383 -6.95 0.83 -2.69
C PRO A 383 -6.67 2.25 -3.20
N VAL A 384 -5.43 2.70 -3.02
CA VAL A 384 -4.96 3.98 -3.55
C VAL A 384 -4.45 3.76 -4.97
N ILE A 385 -4.92 4.58 -5.92
CA ILE A 385 -4.55 4.50 -7.33
C ILE A 385 -3.06 4.77 -7.50
N ASN A 386 -2.41 3.97 -8.33
CA ASN A 386 -1.02 4.15 -8.71
C ASN A 386 -0.94 5.21 -9.82
N ARG A 387 -0.73 6.48 -9.44
CA ARG A 387 -0.67 7.59 -10.39
C ARG A 387 0.43 7.34 -11.45
N PRO A 388 0.18 7.60 -12.75
CA PRO A 388 -0.94 8.33 -13.36
C PRO A 388 -2.11 7.44 -13.85
N GLU A 389 -2.24 6.20 -13.40
CA GLU A 389 -3.39 5.34 -13.74
C GLU A 389 -4.71 5.94 -13.25
N VAL A 390 -5.82 5.56 -13.89
CA VAL A 390 -7.16 6.03 -13.50
C VAL A 390 -7.94 5.05 -12.63
N ALA A 391 -7.48 3.80 -12.53
CA ALA A 391 -8.16 2.79 -11.73
C ALA A 391 -7.20 1.78 -11.10
N ILE A 392 -7.64 1.20 -9.97
CA ILE A 392 -6.98 0.08 -9.30
C ILE A 392 -8.05 -0.91 -8.81
N ILE A 393 -7.81 -2.20 -9.00
CA ILE A 393 -8.74 -3.27 -8.67
C ILE A 393 -8.16 -4.14 -7.55
N GLY A 394 -9.00 -4.46 -6.57
CA GLY A 394 -8.65 -5.28 -5.41
C GLY A 394 -9.59 -6.47 -5.23
N PRO A 395 -9.23 -7.69 -5.67
CA PRO A 395 -9.96 -8.88 -5.24
C PRO A 395 -9.70 -9.13 -3.75
N ASN A 396 -10.78 -9.26 -3.00
CA ASN A 396 -10.73 -9.58 -1.59
C ASN A 396 -10.71 -11.10 -1.35
N ARG A 397 -10.67 -11.54 -0.10
CA ARG A 397 -10.62 -12.97 0.20
C ARG A 397 -11.92 -13.67 -0.19
N VAL A 398 -11.81 -14.91 -0.64
CA VAL A 398 -12.97 -15.79 -0.85
C VAL A 398 -13.43 -16.34 0.49
N ILE A 399 -14.73 -16.23 0.78
CA ILE A 399 -15.35 -16.69 2.02
C ILE A 399 -16.52 -17.61 1.65
N GLU A 400 -16.62 -18.75 2.32
CA GLU A 400 -17.79 -19.62 2.19
C GLU A 400 -18.89 -19.15 3.14
N ARG A 401 -20.10 -18.90 2.60
CA ARG A 401 -21.28 -18.45 3.33
C ARG A 401 -22.54 -19.15 2.82
N PRO A 402 -23.58 -19.30 3.68
CA PRO A 402 -24.90 -19.72 3.22
C PRO A 402 -25.49 -18.62 2.33
N MET A 403 -26.04 -19.04 1.18
CA MET A 403 -26.70 -18.17 0.20
C MET A 403 -27.98 -18.81 -0.29
N PHE A 404 -29.03 -18.01 -0.54
CA PHE A 404 -30.24 -18.49 -1.15
C PHE A 404 -30.04 -18.65 -2.66
N ARG A 405 -30.34 -19.87 -3.19
CA ARG A 405 -30.57 -20.12 -4.61
C ARG A 405 -32.01 -20.54 -4.82
N GLY A 406 -32.83 -19.61 -5.24
CA GLY A 406 -34.25 -19.79 -5.25
C GLY A 406 -34.83 -19.98 -3.82
N LYS A 407 -35.32 -21.19 -3.47
CA LYS A 407 -35.84 -21.49 -2.14
C LYS A 407 -34.84 -22.28 -1.28
N GLU A 408 -33.75 -22.70 -1.83
CA GLU A 408 -32.75 -23.52 -1.14
C GLU A 408 -31.64 -22.69 -0.56
N ILE A 409 -31.09 -23.10 0.58
CA ILE A 409 -29.87 -22.52 1.16
C ILE A 409 -28.72 -23.43 0.75
N VAL A 410 -27.75 -22.82 0.04
CA VAL A 410 -26.55 -23.52 -0.43
C VAL A 410 -25.28 -22.85 0.16
N ALA A 411 -24.22 -23.63 0.31
CA ALA A 411 -22.90 -23.07 0.59
C ALA A 411 -22.35 -22.42 -0.69
N ALA A 412 -22.07 -21.13 -0.66
CA ALA A 412 -21.51 -20.39 -1.77
C ALA A 412 -20.16 -19.79 -1.40
N LYS A 413 -19.22 -19.78 -2.34
CA LYS A 413 -17.92 -19.09 -2.22
C LYS A 413 -18.08 -17.70 -2.78
N LEU A 414 -18.05 -16.71 -1.90
CA LEU A 414 -18.27 -15.30 -2.23
C LEU A 414 -16.97 -14.55 -2.14
N MET A 415 -16.74 -13.64 -3.09
CA MET A 415 -15.60 -12.75 -3.15
C MET A 415 -16.08 -11.33 -3.44
N ASN A 416 -15.66 -10.37 -2.62
CA ASN A 416 -15.87 -8.97 -2.96
C ASN A 416 -14.76 -8.50 -3.91
N LEU A 417 -15.15 -7.84 -4.99
CA LEU A 417 -14.26 -7.13 -5.89
C LEU A 417 -14.38 -5.63 -5.62
N SER A 418 -13.30 -5.02 -5.17
CA SER A 418 -13.22 -3.58 -4.95
C SER A 418 -12.53 -2.92 -6.14
N ILE A 419 -13.05 -1.80 -6.62
CA ILE A 419 -12.39 -0.95 -7.60
C ILE A 419 -12.36 0.48 -7.08
N SER A 420 -11.19 1.13 -7.09
CA SER A 420 -11.08 2.58 -6.87
C SER A 420 -10.77 3.24 -8.20
N CYS A 421 -11.49 4.32 -8.50
CA CYS A 421 -11.36 5.08 -9.75
C CYS A 421 -11.11 6.55 -9.47
N ASP A 422 -10.50 7.22 -10.44
CA ASP A 422 -10.40 8.68 -10.51
C ASP A 422 -11.73 9.25 -11.02
N HIS A 423 -12.47 9.94 -10.13
CA HIS A 423 -13.79 10.47 -10.45
C HIS A 423 -13.78 11.64 -11.45
N ARG A 424 -12.60 12.10 -11.86
CA ARG A 424 -12.46 13.09 -12.94
C ARG A 424 -12.56 12.45 -14.32
N VAL A 425 -12.33 11.13 -14.41
CA VAL A 425 -12.20 10.38 -15.67
C VAL A 425 -13.24 9.27 -15.77
N VAL A 426 -13.59 8.64 -14.66
CA VAL A 426 -14.51 7.49 -14.60
C VAL A 426 -15.68 7.84 -13.67
N ASP A 427 -16.90 7.65 -14.16
CA ASP A 427 -18.11 7.82 -13.36
C ASP A 427 -18.49 6.56 -12.60
N GLY A 428 -19.33 6.74 -11.56
CA GLY A 428 -19.83 5.62 -10.77
C GLY A 428 -20.63 4.60 -11.61
N PHE A 429 -21.32 5.05 -12.65
CA PHE A 429 -22.05 4.19 -13.58
C PHE A 429 -21.10 3.30 -14.39
N ASP A 430 -20.00 3.86 -14.92
CA ASP A 430 -19.01 3.13 -15.70
C ASP A 430 -18.28 2.08 -14.85
N ALA A 431 -17.85 2.48 -13.65
CA ALA A 431 -17.21 1.56 -12.72
C ALA A 431 -18.14 0.39 -12.31
N ALA A 432 -19.40 0.69 -11.99
CA ALA A 432 -20.40 -0.32 -11.65
C ALA A 432 -20.70 -1.24 -12.85
N SER A 433 -20.89 -0.68 -14.04
CA SER A 433 -21.17 -1.44 -15.27
C SER A 433 -20.02 -2.36 -15.65
N PHE A 434 -18.78 -1.88 -15.53
CA PHE A 434 -17.57 -2.70 -15.71
C PHE A 434 -17.51 -3.87 -14.71
N VAL A 435 -17.71 -3.59 -13.42
CA VAL A 435 -17.68 -4.64 -12.40
C VAL A 435 -18.80 -5.65 -12.62
N GLN A 436 -20.01 -5.22 -13.08
CA GLN A 436 -21.08 -6.16 -13.44
C GLN A 436 -20.73 -7.01 -14.67
N ALA A 437 -20.01 -6.46 -15.67
CA ALA A 437 -19.50 -7.25 -16.80
C ALA A 437 -18.48 -8.31 -16.33
N VAL A 438 -17.53 -7.91 -15.49
CA VAL A 438 -16.55 -8.84 -14.87
C VAL A 438 -17.27 -9.90 -14.01
N ARG A 439 -18.25 -9.51 -13.20
CA ARG A 439 -19.07 -10.41 -12.39
C ARG A 439 -19.70 -11.52 -13.23
N LYS A 440 -20.34 -11.17 -14.36
CA LYS A 440 -20.95 -12.15 -15.28
C LYS A 440 -19.94 -13.20 -15.75
N LEU A 441 -18.72 -12.78 -16.06
CA LEU A 441 -17.65 -13.67 -16.51
C LEU A 441 -17.14 -14.57 -15.39
N LEU A 442 -17.08 -14.08 -14.15
CA LEU A 442 -16.61 -14.85 -12.99
C LEU A 442 -17.68 -15.83 -12.47
N GLU A 443 -18.96 -15.44 -12.50
CA GLU A 443 -20.08 -16.29 -12.10
C GLU A 443 -20.39 -17.41 -13.13
N ALA A 444 -20.08 -17.15 -14.41
CA ALA A 444 -20.22 -18.12 -15.50
C ALA A 444 -18.88 -18.33 -16.22
N PRO A 445 -17.91 -19.03 -15.59
CA PRO A 445 -16.52 -19.04 -16.03
C PRO A 445 -16.27 -19.75 -17.37
N ALA A 446 -17.25 -20.43 -17.94
CA ALA A 446 -17.18 -20.94 -19.31
C ALA A 446 -16.94 -19.81 -20.34
N PHE A 447 -17.53 -18.62 -20.10
CA PHE A 447 -17.34 -17.45 -20.95
C PHE A 447 -15.92 -16.84 -20.92
N LEU A 448 -15.07 -17.27 -20.01
CA LEU A 448 -13.65 -16.87 -20.04
C LEU A 448 -12.91 -17.46 -21.25
N PHE A 449 -13.39 -18.56 -21.84
CA PHE A 449 -12.71 -19.31 -22.88
C PHE A 449 -13.47 -19.36 -24.22
N VAL A 450 -14.57 -18.64 -24.30
CA VAL A 450 -15.38 -18.51 -25.53
C VAL A 450 -15.31 -17.06 -26.00
N ASP A 451 -15.20 -16.83 -27.31
CA ASP A 451 -15.14 -15.49 -27.93
C ASP A 451 -16.50 -14.78 -27.91
#